data_b3bcd3a2b9df27393976e9a38d33d7c9
#
_entry.id   b3bcd3a2b9df27393976e9a38d33d7c9
#
_cell.length_a   1.000
_cell.length_b   1.000
_cell.length_c   1.000
_cell.angle_alpha   90.00
_cell.angle_beta   90.00
_cell.angle_gamma   90.00
#
_symmetry.space_group_name_H-M   'P 1'
#
loop_
_entity.id
_entity.type
_entity.pdbx_description
1 polymer ?
#
loop_
_entity_poly.entity_id
_entity_poly.type
_entity_poly.pdbx_seq_one_letter_code
_entity_poly.pdbx_strand_id
1 'polypeptide(L)'
;MIRRTDTSFRIAALVCALAPVLMAGELNAQQEELKVPDGLPEWTFNIPDKVQPPSVRPQGIVRAPGSAREYEWAKVSGNTNPPDWFPDEHPPAPASVAGGPGRRFACGACHLMSGQSHPEAADIAGMPAEYLIRQMAYYKAGTRKDEARMAPIARATSDEDIRQAAEYFAALKPSVWVKVIESATPPKTYIATSGRHRVLHPDGGTEPIGRRILQVPEDPYRVELRDPHSGFIAYVPPGSIARGEALVKGGEPGTTAACAQCHGEGLTGKGNVPRLAGQQPLYIARSLFSMKHGSSAGEAAAVMKPVVAKLSEDDIIAISSYLGSLPPR
;
A
#
# COMPACT_ATOMS: atom_id res chain seq x y z
N MET A 1 -82.39 55.97 6.05
CA MET A 1 -81.80 55.49 7.29
C MET A 1 -81.31 54.07 7.01
N ILE A 2 -80.04 53.90 6.54
CA ILE A 2 -79.46 52.58 6.15
C ILE A 2 -78.29 52.32 7.06
N ARG A 3 -78.38 51.31 7.91
CA ARG A 3 -77.23 50.85 8.72
C ARG A 3 -76.35 49.95 7.90
N ARG A 4 -75.10 50.34 7.80
CA ARG A 4 -74.01 49.50 7.26
C ARG A 4 -73.51 48.66 8.46
N THR A 5 -73.48 47.37 8.26
CA THR A 5 -72.82 46.42 9.17
C THR A 5 -71.44 46.13 8.56
N ASP A 6 -70.39 46.55 9.24
CA ASP A 6 -69.02 46.20 8.95
C ASP A 6 -68.72 44.78 9.48
N THR A 7 -68.39 43.87 8.56
CA THR A 7 -67.91 42.53 8.88
C THR A 7 -66.44 42.43 8.61
N SER A 8 -65.64 42.65 9.65
CA SER A 8 -64.18 42.50 9.58
C SER A 8 -63.83 41.02 9.61
N PHE A 9 -63.44 40.44 8.47
CA PHE A 9 -62.80 39.13 8.37
C PHE A 9 -61.34 39.23 8.84
N ARG A 10 -61.02 38.66 10.00
CA ARG A 10 -59.64 38.42 10.44
C ARG A 10 -59.16 37.17 9.78
N ILE A 11 -58.24 37.28 8.78
CA ILE A 11 -57.48 36.19 8.21
C ILE A 11 -56.34 35.91 9.17
N ALA A 12 -56.42 34.77 9.88
CA ALA A 12 -55.32 34.22 10.66
C ALA A 12 -54.32 33.59 9.66
N ALA A 13 -53.22 34.25 9.45
CA ALA A 13 -52.12 33.67 8.70
C ALA A 13 -51.44 32.59 9.55
N LEU A 14 -51.66 31.34 9.22
CA LEU A 14 -50.94 30.18 9.77
C LEU A 14 -49.55 30.15 9.11
N VAL A 15 -48.56 30.67 9.81
CA VAL A 15 -47.15 30.52 9.42
C VAL A 15 -46.72 29.12 9.75
N CYS A 16 -46.79 28.20 8.76
CA CYS A 16 -46.10 26.92 8.83
C CYS A 16 -44.60 27.17 8.73
N ALA A 17 -43.91 27.19 9.86
CA ALA A 17 -42.47 27.12 9.93
C ALA A 17 -42.03 25.72 9.47
N LEU A 18 -41.75 25.56 8.20
CA LEU A 18 -40.99 24.43 7.66
C LEU A 18 -39.54 24.60 8.11
N ALA A 19 -39.18 23.97 9.23
CA ALA A 19 -37.81 23.73 9.60
C ALA A 19 -37.20 22.78 8.54
N PRO A 20 -36.09 23.16 7.88
CA PRO A 20 -35.35 22.18 7.08
C PRO A 20 -34.75 21.16 8.04
N VAL A 21 -35.30 19.95 8.05
CA VAL A 21 -34.64 18.79 8.58
C VAL A 21 -33.41 18.58 7.65
N LEU A 22 -32.31 19.13 8.05
CA LEU A 22 -30.99 18.72 7.54
C LEU A 22 -30.84 17.25 7.94
N MET A 23 -31.27 16.35 7.06
CA MET A 23 -30.77 14.98 7.02
C MET A 23 -29.27 15.10 6.77
N ALA A 24 -28.51 15.23 7.86
CA ALA A 24 -27.13 14.81 7.89
C ALA A 24 -27.17 13.29 7.63
N GLY A 25 -27.23 12.93 6.36
CA GLY A 25 -26.91 11.59 5.92
C GLY A 25 -25.48 11.35 6.37
N GLU A 26 -25.33 10.75 7.55
CA GLU A 26 -24.11 10.05 7.91
C GLU A 26 -23.83 9.09 6.77
N LEU A 27 -22.90 9.48 5.92
CA LEU A 27 -22.15 8.56 5.09
C LEU A 27 -21.40 7.65 6.06
N ASN A 28 -22.13 6.75 6.69
CA ASN A 28 -21.62 5.49 7.17
C ASN A 28 -21.19 4.73 5.89
N ALA A 29 -20.05 5.15 5.32
CA ALA A 29 -19.29 4.26 4.48
C ALA A 29 -19.00 3.08 5.39
N GLN A 30 -19.84 2.04 5.30
CA GLN A 30 -19.57 0.74 5.86
C GLN A 30 -18.13 0.44 5.44
N GLN A 31 -17.21 0.54 6.39
CA GLN A 31 -15.87 0.04 6.20
C GLN A 31 -16.09 -1.45 6.00
N GLU A 32 -16.13 -1.87 4.75
CA GLU A 32 -16.17 -3.26 4.38
C GLU A 32 -15.03 -3.91 5.17
N GLU A 33 -15.38 -4.78 6.10
CA GLU A 33 -14.43 -5.45 6.97
C GLU A 33 -13.43 -6.13 6.04
N LEU A 34 -12.18 -5.73 6.13
CA LEU A 34 -11.11 -6.27 5.28
C LEU A 34 -11.01 -7.77 5.58
N LYS A 35 -11.61 -8.57 4.71
CA LYS A 35 -11.49 -10.02 4.79
C LYS A 35 -10.17 -10.44 4.18
N VAL A 36 -9.40 -11.16 4.97
CA VAL A 36 -8.23 -11.87 4.45
C VAL A 36 -8.72 -12.90 3.44
N PRO A 37 -8.21 -12.92 2.20
CA PRO A 37 -8.57 -13.97 1.25
C PRO A 37 -8.22 -15.37 1.81
N ASP A 38 -9.08 -16.35 1.49
CA ASP A 38 -8.89 -17.72 1.97
C ASP A 38 -7.50 -18.28 1.64
N GLY A 39 -6.89 -18.91 2.62
CA GLY A 39 -5.57 -19.52 2.51
C GLY A 39 -4.38 -18.56 2.67
N LEU A 40 -4.61 -17.25 2.84
CA LEU A 40 -3.55 -16.30 3.11
C LEU A 40 -3.41 -16.07 4.63
N PRO A 41 -2.19 -16.03 5.18
CA PRO A 41 -1.99 -15.71 6.59
C PRO A 41 -2.41 -14.28 6.92
N GLU A 42 -3.11 -14.10 8.03
CA GLU A 42 -3.63 -12.80 8.47
C GLU A 42 -2.51 -11.75 8.64
N TRP A 43 -1.34 -12.16 9.13
CA TRP A 43 -0.20 -11.27 9.33
C TRP A 43 0.34 -10.61 8.05
N THR A 44 -0.05 -11.11 6.86
CA THR A 44 0.30 -10.50 5.57
C THR A 44 -0.59 -9.32 5.21
N PHE A 45 -1.60 -8.99 6.06
CA PHE A 45 -2.53 -7.89 5.87
C PHE A 45 -2.50 -6.97 7.09
N ASN A 46 -2.51 -5.66 6.85
CA ASN A 46 -2.61 -4.68 7.92
C ASN A 46 -4.09 -4.43 8.28
N ILE A 47 -4.66 -5.36 9.04
CA ILE A 47 -6.01 -5.22 9.61
C ILE A 47 -5.87 -4.44 10.93
N PRO A 48 -6.50 -3.26 11.07
CA PRO A 48 -6.38 -2.46 12.28
C PRO A 48 -6.80 -3.23 13.53
N ASP A 49 -6.00 -3.09 14.59
CA ASP A 49 -6.34 -3.68 15.88
C ASP A 49 -7.63 -3.05 16.42
N LYS A 50 -8.45 -3.86 17.09
CA LYS A 50 -9.74 -3.38 17.65
C LYS A 50 -9.52 -2.33 18.74
N VAL A 51 -8.45 -2.47 19.51
CA VAL A 51 -8.07 -1.51 20.54
C VAL A 51 -6.94 -0.64 20.00
N GLN A 52 -7.21 0.65 19.92
CA GLN A 52 -6.27 1.64 19.40
C GLN A 52 -5.67 2.45 20.55
N PRO A 53 -4.35 2.47 20.71
CA PRO A 53 -3.70 3.43 21.60
C PRO A 53 -4.00 4.87 21.15
N PRO A 54 -3.92 5.85 22.07
CA PRO A 54 -3.96 7.24 21.70
C PRO A 54 -2.89 7.58 20.65
N SER A 55 -3.28 8.20 19.55
CA SER A 55 -2.37 8.61 18.48
C SER A 55 -2.50 10.11 18.22
N VAL A 56 -1.36 10.76 18.01
CA VAL A 56 -1.30 12.16 17.59
C VAL A 56 -1.05 12.17 16.09
N ARG A 57 -1.98 12.76 15.35
CA ARG A 57 -1.83 12.99 13.91
C ARG A 57 -1.28 14.37 13.64
N PRO A 58 -0.50 14.55 12.56
CA PRO A 58 -0.16 15.88 12.08
C PRO A 58 -1.42 16.71 11.81
N GLN A 59 -1.34 18.02 11.96
CA GLN A 59 -2.43 18.97 11.71
C GLN A 59 -1.88 20.26 11.07
N GLY A 60 -2.75 21.01 10.39
CA GLY A 60 -2.41 22.27 9.79
C GLY A 60 -1.38 22.14 8.65
N ILE A 61 -0.45 23.07 8.60
CA ILE A 61 0.65 23.07 7.63
C ILE A 61 1.76 22.14 8.13
N VAL A 62 2.20 21.23 7.28
CA VAL A 62 3.26 20.27 7.56
C VAL A 62 4.37 20.34 6.53
N ARG A 63 5.57 19.87 6.92
CA ARG A 63 6.76 19.84 6.06
C ARG A 63 7.55 18.55 6.33
N ALA A 64 7.98 17.86 5.28
CA ALA A 64 8.95 16.78 5.43
C ALA A 64 10.34 17.33 5.76
N PRO A 65 11.11 16.67 6.64
CA PRO A 65 12.47 17.08 6.96
C PRO A 65 13.33 17.21 5.70
N GLY A 66 13.99 18.35 5.55
CA GLY A 66 14.82 18.67 4.36
C GLY A 66 14.07 19.20 3.14
N SER A 67 12.74 19.19 3.13
CA SER A 67 11.95 19.78 2.04
C SER A 67 11.87 21.29 2.18
N ALA A 68 11.87 22.00 1.03
CA ALA A 68 11.50 23.41 0.94
C ALA A 68 9.99 23.61 0.82
N ARG A 69 9.22 22.56 0.60
CA ARG A 69 7.78 22.61 0.36
C ARG A 69 6.97 22.39 1.63
N GLU A 70 5.81 23.00 1.66
CA GLU A 70 4.82 22.88 2.73
C GLU A 70 3.47 22.51 2.15
N TYR A 71 2.70 21.71 2.87
CA TYR A 71 1.35 21.31 2.48
C TYR A 71 0.41 21.31 3.68
N GLU A 72 -0.86 21.58 3.41
CA GLU A 72 -1.94 21.27 4.35
C GLU A 72 -1.97 19.77 4.62
N TRP A 73 -2.07 19.36 5.89
CA TRP A 73 -2.18 17.95 6.26
C TRP A 73 -3.30 17.22 5.50
N ALA A 74 -4.44 17.88 5.30
CA ALA A 74 -5.56 17.33 4.54
C ALA A 74 -5.18 16.93 3.10
N LYS A 75 -4.21 17.61 2.47
CA LYS A 75 -3.67 17.23 1.16
C LYS A 75 -2.74 16.05 1.29
N VAL A 76 -1.84 16.07 2.27
CA VAL A 76 -0.88 14.98 2.50
C VAL A 76 -1.58 13.65 2.75
N SER A 77 -2.64 13.64 3.56
CA SER A 77 -3.41 12.44 3.87
C SER A 77 -4.35 11.96 2.76
N GLY A 78 -4.60 12.80 1.75
CA GLY A 78 -5.53 12.52 0.65
C GLY A 78 -4.96 11.57 -0.41
N ASN A 79 -5.84 11.06 -1.29
CA ASN A 79 -5.45 10.13 -2.35
C ASN A 79 -5.43 10.76 -3.75
N THR A 80 -5.76 12.05 -3.87
CA THR A 80 -5.94 12.73 -5.16
C THR A 80 -4.82 13.67 -5.52
N ASN A 81 -4.15 14.25 -4.51
CA ASN A 81 -3.05 15.20 -4.68
C ASN A 81 -1.97 14.90 -3.64
N PRO A 82 -1.19 13.83 -3.82
CA PRO A 82 -0.12 13.47 -2.88
C PRO A 82 0.94 14.57 -2.83
N PRO A 83 1.65 14.70 -1.70
CA PRO A 83 2.74 15.66 -1.60
C PRO A 83 3.89 15.26 -2.51
N ASP A 84 4.50 16.24 -3.12
CA ASP A 84 5.76 16.13 -3.83
C ASP A 84 6.80 16.95 -3.05
N TRP A 85 7.46 16.30 -2.10
CA TRP A 85 8.39 16.94 -1.19
C TRP A 85 9.71 17.34 -1.83
N PHE A 86 10.18 16.57 -2.83
CA PHE A 86 11.50 16.68 -3.43
C PHE A 86 11.42 16.58 -4.96
N PRO A 87 10.85 17.58 -5.65
CA PRO A 87 10.59 17.53 -7.09
C PRO A 87 11.87 17.46 -7.94
N ASP A 88 13.01 17.83 -7.37
CA ASP A 88 14.29 17.81 -8.08
C ASP A 88 14.93 16.40 -8.08
N GLU A 89 14.35 15.45 -7.35
CA GLU A 89 14.88 14.09 -7.22
C GLU A 89 14.27 13.10 -8.23
N HIS A 90 13.31 13.53 -9.04
CA HIS A 90 12.65 12.69 -10.03
C HIS A 90 12.22 13.51 -11.28
N PRO A 91 11.99 12.88 -12.43
CA PRO A 91 11.44 13.56 -13.60
C PRO A 91 10.06 14.17 -13.30
N PRO A 92 9.58 15.14 -14.09
CA PRO A 92 8.22 15.66 -13.95
C PRO A 92 7.19 14.51 -13.97
N ALA A 93 6.43 14.40 -12.89
CA ALA A 93 5.44 13.33 -12.74
C ALA A 93 4.18 13.63 -13.58
N PRO A 94 3.66 12.66 -14.36
CA PRO A 94 2.40 12.85 -15.09
C PRO A 94 1.23 12.99 -14.12
N ALA A 95 0.13 13.57 -14.58
CA ALA A 95 -1.05 13.79 -13.76
C ALA A 95 -1.64 12.49 -13.17
N SER A 96 -1.45 11.35 -13.82
CA SER A 96 -1.80 10.03 -13.28
C SER A 96 -1.02 9.67 -11.98
N VAL A 97 0.17 10.24 -11.83
CA VAL A 97 1.03 10.04 -10.64
C VAL A 97 0.87 11.18 -9.64
N ALA A 98 1.01 12.45 -10.11
CA ALA A 98 0.98 13.63 -9.25
C ALA A 98 -0.44 14.02 -8.78
N GLY A 99 -1.48 13.52 -9.43
CA GLY A 99 -2.84 13.93 -9.15
C GLY A 99 -3.26 15.20 -9.90
N GLY A 100 -4.35 15.82 -9.44
CA GLY A 100 -4.86 17.05 -10.02
C GLY A 100 -6.40 17.13 -10.05
N PRO A 101 -6.94 18.25 -10.54
CA PRO A 101 -8.38 18.44 -10.60
C PRO A 101 -9.10 17.34 -11.39
N GLY A 102 -10.24 16.87 -10.88
CA GLY A 102 -11.07 15.85 -11.52
C GLY A 102 -10.55 14.41 -11.38
N ARG A 103 -9.37 14.19 -10.79
CA ARG A 103 -8.85 12.84 -10.56
C ARG A 103 -9.40 12.25 -9.27
N ARG A 104 -9.78 10.98 -9.34
CA ARG A 104 -10.26 10.22 -8.19
C ARG A 104 -9.10 9.62 -7.39
N PHE A 105 -8.00 9.26 -8.06
CA PHE A 105 -6.81 8.67 -7.48
C PHE A 105 -5.55 9.22 -8.16
N ALA A 106 -4.46 9.25 -7.42
CA ALA A 106 -3.10 9.51 -7.93
C ALA A 106 -2.20 8.36 -7.51
N CYS A 107 -1.41 7.81 -8.44
CA CYS A 107 -0.52 6.67 -8.14
C CYS A 107 0.50 7.02 -7.05
N GLY A 108 1.02 8.26 -7.07
CA GLY A 108 1.95 8.78 -6.06
C GLY A 108 1.37 8.86 -4.65
N ALA A 109 0.04 8.75 -4.47
CA ALA A 109 -0.57 8.72 -3.14
C ALA A 109 -0.20 7.46 -2.33
N CYS A 110 0.07 6.34 -3.01
CA CYS A 110 0.43 5.07 -2.38
C CYS A 110 1.84 4.61 -2.77
N HIS A 111 2.29 4.94 -4.00
CA HIS A 111 3.62 4.57 -4.50
C HIS A 111 4.62 5.71 -4.42
N LEU A 112 4.30 6.82 -3.78
CA LEU A 112 5.07 8.06 -3.69
C LEU A 112 5.53 8.56 -5.08
N MET A 113 6.11 9.76 -5.15
CA MET A 113 6.73 10.24 -6.38
C MET A 113 8.00 9.46 -6.73
N SER A 114 8.64 8.89 -5.73
CA SER A 114 9.85 8.06 -5.83
C SER A 114 9.61 6.61 -6.25
N GLY A 115 8.35 6.17 -6.37
CA GLY A 115 8.00 4.78 -6.70
C GLY A 115 8.15 3.78 -5.57
N GLN A 116 8.36 4.27 -4.34
CA GLN A 116 8.42 3.47 -3.12
C GLN A 116 7.03 3.35 -2.48
N SER A 117 6.82 2.32 -1.70
CA SER A 117 5.49 2.00 -1.18
C SER A 117 5.50 1.66 0.31
N HIS A 118 4.30 1.51 0.86
CA HIS A 118 4.13 0.90 2.19
C HIS A 118 4.27 -0.64 2.13
N PRO A 119 4.43 -1.31 3.28
CA PRO A 119 4.84 -2.73 3.34
C PRO A 119 3.99 -3.73 2.56
N GLU A 120 2.72 -3.43 2.36
CA GLU A 120 1.80 -4.33 1.62
C GLU A 120 1.80 -4.14 0.11
N ALA A 121 2.51 -3.12 -0.39
CA ALA A 121 2.55 -2.75 -1.80
C ALA A 121 3.94 -2.92 -2.40
N ALA A 122 4.01 -3.05 -3.73
CA ALA A 122 5.28 -3.14 -4.44
C ALA A 122 6.01 -1.80 -4.47
N ASP A 123 7.32 -1.84 -4.27
CA ASP A 123 8.20 -0.75 -4.68
C ASP A 123 8.40 -0.85 -6.19
N ILE A 124 7.81 0.10 -6.92
CA ILE A 124 7.69 0.02 -8.38
C ILE A 124 8.72 0.85 -9.15
N ALA A 125 9.58 1.62 -8.45
CA ALA A 125 10.69 2.33 -9.07
C ALA A 125 11.59 1.37 -9.85
N GLY A 126 11.88 1.68 -11.12
CA GLY A 126 12.72 0.88 -12.00
C GLY A 126 12.13 -0.47 -12.44
N MET A 127 10.85 -0.73 -12.17
CA MET A 127 10.16 -1.88 -12.73
C MET A 127 9.87 -1.66 -14.21
N PRO A 128 9.99 -2.71 -15.08
CA PRO A 128 9.68 -2.56 -16.49
C PRO A 128 8.25 -2.03 -16.72
N ALA A 129 8.11 -1.03 -17.61
CA ALA A 129 6.79 -0.43 -17.89
C ALA A 129 5.76 -1.48 -18.34
N GLU A 130 6.14 -2.38 -19.22
CA GLU A 130 5.31 -3.48 -19.70
C GLU A 130 4.85 -4.43 -18.56
N TYR A 131 5.72 -4.65 -17.56
CA TYR A 131 5.33 -5.39 -16.36
C TYR A 131 4.25 -4.64 -15.59
N LEU A 132 4.42 -3.35 -15.36
CA LEU A 132 3.46 -2.52 -14.63
C LEU A 132 2.10 -2.45 -15.35
N ILE A 133 2.10 -2.20 -16.66
CA ILE A 133 0.89 -2.19 -17.50
C ILE A 133 0.16 -3.53 -17.40
N ARG A 134 0.89 -4.65 -17.53
CA ARG A 134 0.33 -5.99 -17.42
C ARG A 134 -0.28 -6.26 -16.04
N GLN A 135 0.35 -5.80 -14.95
CA GLN A 135 -0.25 -5.95 -13.62
C GLN A 135 -1.56 -5.16 -13.49
N MET A 136 -1.63 -3.96 -14.04
CA MET A 136 -2.87 -3.17 -14.07
C MET A 136 -3.97 -3.86 -14.89
N ALA A 137 -3.62 -4.48 -16.02
CA ALA A 137 -4.55 -5.28 -16.81
C ALA A 137 -5.09 -6.49 -16.02
N TYR A 138 -4.25 -7.17 -15.25
CA TYR A 138 -4.68 -8.29 -14.40
C TYR A 138 -5.61 -7.84 -13.26
N TYR A 139 -5.38 -6.68 -12.66
CA TYR A 139 -6.30 -6.09 -11.69
C TYR A 139 -7.64 -5.71 -12.32
N LYS A 140 -7.64 -5.11 -13.53
CA LYS A 140 -8.88 -4.80 -14.28
C LYS A 140 -9.70 -6.04 -14.56
N ALA A 141 -9.04 -7.12 -14.99
CA ALA A 141 -9.67 -8.38 -15.34
C ALA A 141 -10.07 -9.24 -14.13
N GLY A 142 -9.65 -8.86 -12.90
CA GLY A 142 -9.89 -9.64 -11.68
C GLY A 142 -9.07 -10.94 -11.58
N THR A 143 -8.12 -11.18 -12.49
CA THR A 143 -7.20 -12.33 -12.41
C THR A 143 -6.11 -12.14 -11.36
N ARG A 144 -5.83 -10.90 -10.99
CA ARG A 144 -5.09 -10.54 -9.77
C ARG A 144 -6.04 -9.82 -8.82
N LYS A 145 -6.34 -10.47 -7.69
CA LYS A 145 -7.37 -9.99 -6.75
C LYS A 145 -6.76 -9.00 -5.75
N ASP A 146 -7.34 -7.81 -5.69
CA ASP A 146 -7.13 -6.81 -4.64
C ASP A 146 -8.31 -5.82 -4.67
N GLU A 147 -9.48 -6.30 -4.29
CA GLU A 147 -10.71 -5.49 -4.32
C GLU A 147 -10.67 -4.33 -3.32
N ALA A 148 -9.83 -4.43 -2.29
CA ALA A 148 -9.67 -3.36 -1.31
C ALA A 148 -8.95 -2.13 -1.87
N ARG A 149 -8.07 -2.27 -2.90
CA ARG A 149 -7.21 -1.19 -3.38
C ARG A 149 -7.01 -1.19 -4.89
N MET A 150 -6.14 -2.08 -5.41
CA MET A 150 -5.62 -1.94 -6.78
C MET A 150 -6.65 -2.26 -7.86
N ALA A 151 -7.58 -3.20 -7.63
CA ALA A 151 -8.56 -3.56 -8.65
C ALA A 151 -9.56 -2.41 -8.93
N PRO A 152 -10.19 -1.75 -7.92
CA PRO A 152 -11.01 -0.55 -8.17
C PRO A 152 -10.24 0.59 -8.82
N ILE A 153 -8.98 0.83 -8.40
CA ILE A 153 -8.13 1.87 -9.00
C ILE A 153 -7.86 1.53 -10.46
N ALA A 154 -7.48 0.29 -10.78
CA ALA A 154 -7.20 -0.13 -12.13
C ALA A 154 -8.42 0.05 -13.05
N ARG A 155 -9.61 -0.36 -12.59
CA ARG A 155 -10.86 -0.19 -13.35
C ARG A 155 -11.22 1.28 -13.59
N ALA A 156 -10.87 2.16 -12.66
CA ALA A 156 -11.16 3.60 -12.76
C ALA A 156 -10.10 4.40 -13.54
N THR A 157 -8.97 3.79 -13.93
CA THR A 157 -7.85 4.46 -14.59
C THR A 157 -7.84 4.12 -16.07
N SER A 158 -7.68 5.13 -16.95
CA SER A 158 -7.57 4.91 -18.40
C SER A 158 -6.28 4.18 -18.75
N ASP A 159 -6.24 3.50 -19.91
CA ASP A 159 -5.04 2.80 -20.36
C ASP A 159 -3.90 3.77 -20.65
N GLU A 160 -4.21 4.98 -21.13
CA GLU A 160 -3.22 6.03 -21.34
C GLU A 160 -2.61 6.50 -20.02
N ASP A 161 -3.42 6.73 -18.98
CA ASP A 161 -2.92 7.10 -17.66
C ASP A 161 -2.05 5.98 -17.05
N ILE A 162 -2.44 4.71 -17.26
CA ILE A 162 -1.64 3.55 -16.83
C ILE A 162 -0.30 3.54 -17.55
N ARG A 163 -0.28 3.76 -18.88
CA ARG A 163 0.93 3.79 -19.67
C ARG A 163 1.88 4.90 -19.19
N GLN A 164 1.39 6.13 -19.05
CA GLN A 164 2.18 7.26 -18.57
C GLN A 164 2.75 7.04 -17.18
N ALA A 165 1.96 6.50 -16.25
CA ALA A 165 2.43 6.17 -14.91
C ALA A 165 3.48 5.07 -14.94
N ALA A 166 3.29 4.02 -15.74
CA ALA A 166 4.23 2.91 -15.88
C ALA A 166 5.58 3.37 -16.45
N GLU A 167 5.58 4.22 -17.48
CA GLU A 167 6.78 4.80 -18.08
C GLU A 167 7.53 5.68 -17.07
N TYR A 168 6.79 6.50 -16.31
CA TYR A 168 7.36 7.33 -15.26
C TYR A 168 8.07 6.48 -14.19
N PHE A 169 7.38 5.51 -13.61
CA PHE A 169 7.97 4.67 -12.57
C PHE A 169 9.12 3.78 -13.08
N ALA A 170 9.05 3.34 -14.33
CA ALA A 170 10.14 2.58 -14.96
C ALA A 170 11.42 3.41 -15.13
N ALA A 171 11.32 4.72 -15.32
CA ALA A 171 12.47 5.62 -15.45
C ALA A 171 13.14 5.96 -14.10
N LEU A 172 12.48 5.66 -12.96
CA LEU A 172 13.03 5.94 -11.64
C LEU A 172 14.09 4.93 -11.25
N LYS A 173 15.06 5.37 -10.45
CA LYS A 173 16.07 4.48 -9.86
C LYS A 173 15.52 3.91 -8.55
N PRO A 174 15.58 2.59 -8.34
CA PRO A 174 15.21 2.01 -7.05
C PRO A 174 16.21 2.42 -5.97
N SER A 175 15.72 2.65 -4.76
CA SER A 175 16.54 2.97 -3.59
C SER A 175 16.31 1.97 -2.45
N VAL A 176 17.23 1.93 -1.48
CA VAL A 176 17.04 1.11 -0.28
C VAL A 176 15.89 1.69 0.51
N TRP A 177 14.83 0.89 0.70
CA TRP A 177 13.61 1.31 1.34
C TRP A 177 13.22 0.49 2.57
N VAL A 178 13.84 -0.68 2.73
CA VAL A 178 13.59 -1.56 3.87
C VAL A 178 14.91 -2.07 4.43
N LYS A 179 15.00 -2.13 5.78
CA LYS A 179 16.07 -2.78 6.53
C LYS A 179 15.51 -4.05 7.14
N VAL A 180 16.12 -5.19 6.88
CA VAL A 180 15.69 -6.49 7.44
C VAL A 180 16.54 -6.82 8.66
N ILE A 181 15.88 -7.10 9.79
CA ILE A 181 16.52 -7.42 11.07
C ILE A 181 15.97 -8.74 11.59
N GLU A 182 16.84 -9.70 11.83
CA GLU A 182 16.48 -10.95 12.50
C GLU A 182 16.32 -10.71 14.01
N SER A 183 15.16 -11.06 14.56
CA SER A 183 14.88 -10.91 15.99
C SER A 183 13.85 -11.93 16.45
N ALA A 184 14.13 -12.63 17.55
CA ALA A 184 13.14 -13.50 18.19
C ALA A 184 12.09 -12.70 18.97
N THR A 185 12.46 -11.51 19.45
CA THR A 185 11.63 -10.64 20.29
C THR A 185 11.69 -9.19 19.82
N PRO A 186 11.11 -8.86 18.63
CA PRO A 186 11.05 -7.49 18.15
C PRO A 186 10.24 -6.60 19.09
N PRO A 187 10.33 -5.27 18.93
CA PRO A 187 9.47 -4.34 19.66
C PRO A 187 7.98 -4.69 19.47
N LYS A 188 7.21 -4.51 20.54
CA LYS A 188 5.75 -4.67 20.50
C LYS A 188 5.12 -3.66 19.55
N THR A 189 4.16 -4.11 18.76
CA THR A 189 3.53 -3.33 17.70
C THR A 189 2.00 -3.42 17.76
N TYR A 190 1.34 -2.50 17.04
CA TYR A 190 -0.07 -2.61 16.73
C TYR A 190 -0.33 -2.06 15.32
N ILE A 191 -1.46 -2.38 14.72
CA ILE A 191 -1.86 -1.83 13.43
C ILE A 191 -2.82 -0.68 13.66
N ALA A 192 -2.36 0.54 13.34
CA ALA A 192 -3.13 1.75 13.52
C ALA A 192 -4.29 1.82 12.52
N THR A 193 -5.43 2.35 12.94
CA THR A 193 -6.58 2.65 12.05
C THR A 193 -6.20 3.72 11.03
N SER A 194 -5.39 4.71 11.45
CA SER A 194 -4.85 5.73 10.56
C SER A 194 -3.78 5.13 9.66
N GLY A 195 -3.88 5.37 8.34
CA GLY A 195 -2.92 4.90 7.36
C GLY A 195 -2.81 3.38 7.25
N ARG A 196 -3.39 2.64 8.20
CA ARG A 196 -3.28 1.17 8.29
C ARG A 196 -1.83 0.68 8.32
N HIS A 197 -0.99 1.41 9.02
CA HIS A 197 0.40 1.01 9.23
C HIS A 197 0.54 0.24 10.54
N ARG A 198 1.43 -0.77 10.53
CA ARG A 198 1.93 -1.35 11.76
C ARG A 198 2.95 -0.39 12.35
N VAL A 199 2.75 0.01 13.58
CA VAL A 199 3.60 0.97 14.30
C VAL A 199 4.00 0.43 15.67
N LEU A 200 5.03 1.01 16.27
CA LEU A 200 5.46 0.64 17.60
C LEU A 200 4.36 0.95 18.63
N HIS A 201 4.17 0.02 19.58
CA HIS A 201 3.23 0.24 20.66
C HIS A 201 3.74 1.33 21.61
N PRO A 202 2.93 2.33 21.99
CA PRO A 202 3.39 3.46 22.82
C PRO A 202 3.88 3.04 24.20
N ASP A 203 3.35 1.94 24.76
CA ASP A 203 3.80 1.40 26.05
C ASP A 203 5.17 0.72 25.97
N GLY A 204 5.77 0.63 24.77
CA GLY A 204 7.03 -0.07 24.56
C GLY A 204 6.91 -1.60 24.77
N GLY A 205 8.04 -2.22 25.14
CA GLY A 205 8.12 -3.66 25.33
C GLY A 205 8.45 -4.43 24.06
N THR A 206 8.41 -5.75 24.15
CA THR A 206 8.69 -6.67 23.05
C THR A 206 7.59 -7.70 22.90
N GLU A 207 7.54 -8.36 21.74
CA GLU A 207 6.62 -9.47 21.47
C GLU A 207 7.34 -10.60 20.75
N PRO A 208 6.93 -11.86 20.91
CA PRO A 208 7.49 -12.96 20.13
C PRO A 208 7.22 -12.76 18.64
N ILE A 209 8.24 -12.92 17.79
CA ILE A 209 8.08 -12.81 16.34
C ILE A 209 7.17 -13.92 15.79
N GLY A 210 7.26 -15.13 16.33
CA GLY A 210 6.53 -16.28 15.82
C GLY A 210 6.87 -16.59 14.35
N ARG A 211 5.87 -17.08 13.60
CA ARG A 211 5.97 -17.37 12.16
C ARG A 211 5.35 -16.22 11.36
N ARG A 212 6.04 -15.07 11.34
CA ARG A 212 5.53 -13.87 10.63
C ARG A 212 6.66 -12.88 10.35
N ILE A 213 6.34 -11.90 9.52
CA ILE A 213 7.15 -10.71 9.29
C ILE A 213 6.43 -9.52 9.93
N LEU A 214 7.11 -8.76 10.78
CA LEU A 214 6.62 -7.51 11.31
C LEU A 214 7.35 -6.37 10.63
N GLN A 215 6.63 -5.47 9.97
CA GLN A 215 7.23 -4.37 9.25
C GLN A 215 6.66 -3.05 9.76
N VAL A 216 7.55 -2.18 10.26
CA VAL A 216 7.20 -0.89 10.89
C VAL A 216 7.96 0.24 10.20
N PRO A 217 7.44 1.48 10.18
CA PRO A 217 8.21 2.64 9.72
C PRO A 217 9.47 2.86 10.55
N GLU A 218 10.55 3.32 9.94
CA GLU A 218 11.73 3.81 10.67
C GLU A 218 11.36 5.03 11.52
N ASP A 219 10.56 5.92 10.97
CA ASP A 219 10.01 7.09 11.64
C ASP A 219 8.50 7.17 11.37
N PRO A 220 7.64 6.93 12.39
CA PRO A 220 6.19 6.97 12.23
C PRO A 220 5.65 8.34 11.77
N TYR A 221 6.28 9.45 12.18
CA TYR A 221 5.85 10.77 11.74
C TYR A 221 6.15 11.00 10.26
N ARG A 222 7.34 10.59 9.80
CA ARG A 222 7.75 10.75 8.41
C ARG A 222 6.90 9.87 7.46
N VAL A 223 6.49 8.67 7.89
CA VAL A 223 5.59 7.85 7.06
C VAL A 223 4.21 8.47 6.91
N GLU A 224 3.68 9.09 7.96
CA GLU A 224 2.43 9.86 7.87
C GLU A 224 2.57 11.03 6.86
N LEU A 225 3.72 11.67 6.80
CA LEU A 225 4.02 12.70 5.81
C LEU A 225 4.24 12.15 4.39
N ARG A 226 4.29 10.82 4.20
CA ARG A 226 4.65 10.21 2.91
C ARG A 226 6.04 10.68 2.43
N ASP A 227 6.97 10.79 3.36
CA ASP A 227 8.33 11.25 3.11
C ASP A 227 9.15 10.15 2.43
N PRO A 228 9.67 10.36 1.20
CA PRO A 228 10.44 9.35 0.48
C PRO A 228 11.83 9.07 1.06
N HIS A 229 12.25 9.80 2.09
CA HIS A 229 13.55 9.62 2.73
C HIS A 229 13.47 8.83 4.05
N SER A 230 12.32 8.22 4.38
CA SER A 230 12.15 7.41 5.57
C SER A 230 11.40 6.14 5.25
N GLY A 231 12.12 5.04 5.24
CA GLY A 231 11.59 3.72 4.88
C GLY A 231 11.07 2.92 6.06
N PHE A 232 11.33 1.61 6.01
CA PHE A 232 10.77 0.64 6.94
C PHE A 232 11.83 -0.28 7.53
N ILE A 233 11.53 -0.85 8.69
CA ILE A 233 12.26 -1.95 9.31
C ILE A 233 11.36 -3.20 9.26
N ALA A 234 11.88 -4.29 8.71
CA ALA A 234 11.22 -5.59 8.71
C ALA A 234 11.91 -6.51 9.72
N TYR A 235 11.21 -6.87 10.78
CA TYR A 235 11.66 -7.88 11.73
C TYR A 235 11.22 -9.26 11.24
N VAL A 236 12.15 -10.21 11.23
CA VAL A 236 11.96 -11.56 10.73
C VAL A 236 12.51 -12.59 11.73
N PRO A 237 12.06 -13.86 11.71
CA PRO A 237 12.60 -14.89 12.59
C PRO A 237 14.11 -15.12 12.39
N PRO A 238 14.86 -15.41 13.46
CA PRO A 238 16.29 -15.72 13.37
C PRO A 238 16.57 -16.87 12.40
N GLY A 239 17.60 -16.73 11.58
CA GLY A 239 18.01 -17.71 10.56
C GLY A 239 17.23 -17.60 9.23
N SER A 240 16.23 -16.74 9.15
CA SER A 240 15.41 -16.55 7.93
C SER A 240 16.24 -16.09 6.73
N ILE A 241 17.19 -15.17 6.93
CA ILE A 241 18.01 -14.64 5.83
C ILE A 241 18.87 -15.74 5.22
N ALA A 242 19.59 -16.52 6.04
CA ALA A 242 20.46 -17.59 5.56
C ALA A 242 19.67 -18.72 4.87
N ARG A 243 18.52 -19.15 5.45
CA ARG A 243 17.62 -20.10 4.81
C ARG A 243 17.08 -19.56 3.47
N GLY A 244 16.65 -18.32 3.46
CA GLY A 244 16.14 -17.66 2.24
C GLY A 244 17.20 -17.57 1.14
N GLU A 245 18.45 -17.27 1.50
CA GLU A 245 19.57 -17.27 0.56
C GLU A 245 19.76 -18.64 -0.09
N ALA A 246 19.75 -19.72 0.71
CA ALA A 246 19.89 -21.08 0.22
C ALA A 246 18.77 -21.43 -0.77
N LEU A 247 17.51 -21.14 -0.43
CA LEU A 247 16.37 -21.39 -1.30
C LEU A 247 16.39 -20.55 -2.60
N VAL A 248 16.72 -19.27 -2.50
CA VAL A 248 16.71 -18.35 -3.64
C VAL A 248 17.83 -18.63 -4.62
N LYS A 249 19.04 -18.95 -4.13
CA LYS A 249 20.22 -19.21 -4.96
C LYS A 249 20.27 -20.63 -5.50
N GLY A 250 20.04 -21.62 -4.63
CA GLY A 250 20.18 -23.02 -4.97
C GLY A 250 18.91 -23.66 -5.50
N GLY A 251 17.77 -23.15 -5.07
CA GLY A 251 16.55 -23.91 -5.09
C GLY A 251 16.62 -25.09 -4.11
N GLU A 252 15.56 -25.85 -4.04
CA GLU A 252 15.52 -27.11 -3.28
C GLU A 252 14.86 -28.16 -4.19
N PRO A 253 15.57 -29.26 -4.54
CA PRO A 253 15.04 -30.27 -5.45
C PRO A 253 13.66 -30.76 -5.03
N GLY A 254 12.69 -30.69 -5.94
CA GLY A 254 11.32 -31.07 -5.71
C GLY A 254 10.47 -30.08 -4.89
N THR A 255 11.05 -28.95 -4.42
CA THR A 255 10.34 -27.89 -3.67
C THR A 255 10.25 -26.60 -4.46
N THR A 256 11.37 -26.02 -4.90
CA THR A 256 11.41 -24.77 -5.65
C THR A 256 12.62 -24.72 -6.59
N ALA A 257 12.58 -23.79 -7.55
CA ALA A 257 13.68 -23.50 -8.47
C ALA A 257 14.46 -22.26 -7.99
N ALA A 258 15.74 -22.16 -8.40
CA ALA A 258 16.54 -20.98 -8.17
C ALA A 258 15.91 -19.74 -8.85
N CYS A 259 15.67 -18.69 -8.08
CA CYS A 259 14.88 -17.54 -8.54
C CYS A 259 15.59 -16.75 -9.68
N ALA A 260 16.93 -16.71 -9.66
CA ALA A 260 17.73 -16.02 -10.67
C ALA A 260 17.59 -16.58 -12.09
N GLN A 261 17.14 -17.83 -12.26
CA GLN A 261 16.87 -18.41 -13.59
C GLN A 261 15.91 -17.57 -14.42
N CYS A 262 14.88 -17.00 -13.77
CA CYS A 262 13.89 -16.15 -14.42
C CYS A 262 14.05 -14.67 -14.07
N HIS A 263 14.39 -14.35 -12.79
CA HIS A 263 14.47 -12.98 -12.29
C HIS A 263 15.83 -12.30 -12.51
N GLY A 264 16.72 -12.94 -13.27
CA GLY A 264 18.02 -12.40 -13.67
C GLY A 264 19.09 -12.49 -12.58
N GLU A 265 20.35 -12.28 -12.99
CA GLU A 265 21.47 -12.23 -12.08
C GLU A 265 21.29 -11.10 -11.06
N GLY A 266 21.65 -11.37 -9.81
CA GLY A 266 21.41 -10.42 -8.71
C GLY A 266 19.95 -10.14 -8.42
N LEU A 267 19.01 -10.86 -9.07
CA LEU A 267 17.56 -10.69 -8.88
C LEU A 267 17.05 -9.29 -9.25
N THR A 268 17.73 -8.65 -10.18
CA THR A 268 17.45 -7.28 -10.65
C THR A 268 16.36 -7.20 -11.71
N GLY A 269 15.79 -8.34 -12.09
CA GLY A 269 14.84 -8.47 -13.20
C GLY A 269 15.51 -8.84 -14.51
N LYS A 270 14.72 -9.30 -15.47
CA LYS A 270 15.19 -9.64 -16.83
C LYS A 270 14.07 -9.41 -17.84
N GLY A 271 14.23 -8.44 -18.73
CA GLY A 271 13.16 -8.07 -19.65
C GLY A 271 11.91 -7.65 -18.89
N ASN A 272 10.79 -8.31 -19.16
CA ASN A 272 9.51 -8.02 -18.49
C ASN A 272 9.27 -8.85 -17.20
N VAL A 273 10.31 -9.52 -16.68
CA VAL A 273 10.27 -10.21 -15.39
C VAL A 273 10.75 -9.23 -14.31
N PRO A 274 9.99 -9.06 -13.20
CA PRO A 274 10.26 -8.00 -12.24
C PRO A 274 11.52 -8.26 -11.39
N ARG A 275 12.10 -7.17 -10.92
CA ARG A 275 13.11 -7.17 -9.86
C ARG A 275 12.53 -7.73 -8.56
N LEU A 276 13.30 -8.54 -7.84
CA LEU A 276 12.98 -9.05 -6.51
C LEU A 276 13.86 -8.44 -5.42
N ALA A 277 15.12 -8.12 -5.74
CA ALA A 277 16.06 -7.56 -4.78
C ALA A 277 15.56 -6.24 -4.20
N GLY A 278 15.61 -6.11 -2.87
CA GLY A 278 15.21 -4.92 -2.13
C GLY A 278 13.71 -4.61 -2.11
N GLN A 279 12.86 -5.59 -2.48
CA GLN A 279 11.42 -5.45 -2.34
C GLN A 279 10.99 -5.62 -0.88
N GLN A 280 9.87 -5.02 -0.53
CA GLN A 280 9.27 -5.15 0.81
C GLN A 280 9.03 -6.63 1.17
N PRO A 281 9.61 -7.15 2.27
CA PRO A 281 9.40 -8.56 2.65
C PRO A 281 7.94 -8.96 2.81
N LEU A 282 7.11 -8.09 3.39
CA LEU A 282 5.69 -8.34 3.57
C LEU A 282 4.97 -8.46 2.21
N TYR A 283 5.29 -7.58 1.26
CA TYR A 283 4.74 -7.64 -0.09
C TYR A 283 5.16 -8.92 -0.83
N ILE A 284 6.44 -9.34 -0.72
CA ILE A 284 6.92 -10.59 -1.33
C ILE A 284 6.15 -11.78 -0.76
N ALA A 285 6.06 -11.88 0.58
CA ALA A 285 5.34 -12.97 1.24
C ALA A 285 3.90 -13.05 0.77
N ARG A 286 3.18 -11.91 0.79
CA ARG A 286 1.81 -11.80 0.30
C ARG A 286 1.67 -12.23 -1.17
N SER A 287 2.63 -11.85 -2.02
CA SER A 287 2.63 -12.20 -3.43
C SER A 287 2.84 -13.70 -3.65
N LEU A 288 3.78 -14.34 -2.93
CA LEU A 288 4.04 -15.77 -3.01
C LEU A 288 2.83 -16.59 -2.52
N PHE A 289 2.21 -16.21 -1.38
CA PHE A 289 0.96 -16.81 -0.92
C PHE A 289 -0.16 -16.63 -1.93
N SER A 290 -0.32 -15.44 -2.50
CA SER A 290 -1.36 -15.16 -3.50
C SER A 290 -1.23 -16.02 -4.75
N MET A 291 -0.01 -16.26 -5.23
CA MET A 291 0.25 -17.16 -6.37
C MET A 291 0.00 -18.63 -5.98
N LYS A 292 0.42 -19.03 -4.78
CA LYS A 292 0.23 -20.39 -4.26
C LYS A 292 -1.26 -20.74 -4.12
N HIS A 293 -2.07 -19.83 -3.59
CA HIS A 293 -3.49 -20.04 -3.33
C HIS A 293 -4.43 -19.56 -4.47
N GLY A 294 -3.86 -19.03 -5.57
CA GLY A 294 -4.63 -18.70 -6.77
C GLY A 294 -5.37 -17.37 -6.73
N SER A 295 -5.16 -16.51 -5.73
CA SER A 295 -5.68 -15.13 -5.74
C SER A 295 -4.90 -14.22 -6.69
N SER A 296 -3.74 -14.67 -7.19
CA SER A 296 -3.02 -14.11 -8.33
C SER A 296 -2.88 -15.20 -9.40
N ALA A 297 -3.73 -15.15 -10.42
CA ALA A 297 -3.92 -16.21 -11.42
C ALA A 297 -3.74 -15.75 -12.88
N GLY A 298 -3.18 -14.57 -13.13
CA GLY A 298 -2.84 -14.10 -14.46
C GLY A 298 -1.76 -14.97 -15.12
N GLU A 299 -1.60 -14.88 -16.43
CA GLU A 299 -0.66 -15.69 -17.22
C GLU A 299 0.76 -15.73 -16.61
N ALA A 300 1.28 -14.57 -16.23
CA ALA A 300 2.60 -14.50 -15.57
C ALA A 300 2.64 -15.20 -14.19
N ALA A 301 1.52 -15.23 -13.46
CA ALA A 301 1.43 -15.96 -12.19
C ALA A 301 1.35 -17.47 -12.41
N ALA A 302 0.82 -17.93 -13.55
CA ALA A 302 0.79 -19.34 -13.90
C ALA A 302 2.20 -19.95 -14.01
N VAL A 303 3.19 -19.18 -14.49
CA VAL A 303 4.60 -19.60 -14.53
C VAL A 303 5.17 -19.75 -13.12
N MET A 304 4.78 -18.89 -12.18
CA MET A 304 5.24 -18.93 -10.79
C MET A 304 4.54 -20.02 -9.95
N LYS A 305 3.35 -20.45 -10.34
CA LYS A 305 2.57 -21.43 -9.57
C LYS A 305 3.33 -22.72 -9.21
N PRO A 306 4.01 -23.41 -10.14
CA PRO A 306 4.81 -24.59 -9.78
C PRO A 306 5.99 -24.26 -8.87
N VAL A 307 6.58 -23.07 -8.97
CA VAL A 307 7.70 -22.61 -8.13
C VAL A 307 7.28 -22.44 -6.68
N VAL A 308 6.06 -21.93 -6.43
CA VAL A 308 5.57 -21.65 -5.07
C VAL A 308 4.74 -22.79 -4.47
N ALA A 309 4.31 -23.76 -5.26
CA ALA A 309 3.29 -24.76 -4.87
C ALA A 309 3.65 -25.54 -3.60
N LYS A 310 4.92 -25.90 -3.45
CA LYS A 310 5.41 -26.72 -2.35
C LYS A 310 6.12 -25.93 -1.23
N LEU A 311 6.27 -24.60 -1.39
CA LEU A 311 6.86 -23.76 -0.34
C LEU A 311 6.01 -23.83 0.93
N SER A 312 6.63 -24.08 2.06
CA SER A 312 6.02 -23.92 3.37
C SER A 312 5.89 -22.42 3.71
N GLU A 313 5.15 -22.10 4.76
CA GLU A 313 5.08 -20.73 5.29
C GLU A 313 6.47 -20.24 5.72
N ASP A 314 7.26 -21.09 6.38
CA ASP A 314 8.63 -20.76 6.80
C ASP A 314 9.55 -20.51 5.60
N ASP A 315 9.39 -21.24 4.49
CA ASP A 315 10.13 -20.96 3.24
C ASP A 315 9.74 -19.62 2.63
N ILE A 316 8.46 -19.28 2.62
CA ILE A 316 7.99 -17.99 2.11
C ILE A 316 8.53 -16.85 2.98
N ILE A 317 8.50 -16.98 4.31
CA ILE A 317 9.10 -16.00 5.22
C ILE A 317 10.59 -15.86 4.94
N ALA A 318 11.33 -16.97 4.84
CA ALA A 318 12.76 -16.98 4.60
C ALA A 318 13.14 -16.33 3.26
N ILE A 319 12.48 -16.73 2.17
CA ILE A 319 12.67 -16.14 0.83
C ILE A 319 12.42 -14.63 0.88
N SER A 320 11.31 -14.20 1.48
CA SER A 320 10.93 -12.79 1.59
C SER A 320 11.96 -11.98 2.39
N SER A 321 12.47 -12.56 3.48
CA SER A 321 13.49 -11.94 4.33
C SER A 321 14.79 -11.72 3.57
N TYR A 322 15.27 -12.74 2.86
CA TYR A 322 16.50 -12.63 2.07
C TYR A 322 16.35 -11.63 0.92
N LEU A 323 15.28 -11.71 0.14
CA LEU A 323 15.06 -10.80 -0.99
C LEU A 323 14.97 -9.34 -0.55
N GLY A 324 14.30 -9.08 0.58
CA GLY A 324 14.23 -7.72 1.15
C GLY A 324 15.54 -7.22 1.72
N SER A 325 16.45 -8.10 2.14
CA SER A 325 17.77 -7.73 2.67
C SER A 325 18.77 -7.35 1.58
N LEU A 326 18.47 -7.67 0.33
CA LEU A 326 19.35 -7.35 -0.80
C LEU A 326 19.23 -5.87 -1.19
N PRO A 327 20.33 -5.22 -1.61
CA PRO A 327 20.25 -3.89 -2.17
C PRO A 327 19.47 -3.92 -3.49
N PRO A 328 18.51 -2.99 -3.70
CA PRO A 328 17.86 -2.84 -4.99
C PRO A 328 18.89 -2.33 -6.02
N ARG A 329 18.86 -2.87 -7.22
CA ARG A 329 19.78 -2.49 -8.33
C ARG A 329 19.00 -2.36 -9.62
#